data_bf922161d946db6f7830885d054dbcac
#
_entry.id   bf922161d946db6f7830885d054dbcac
#
_cell.length_a   1.000
_cell.length_b   1.000
_cell.length_c   1.000
_cell.angle_alpha   90.00
_cell.angle_beta   90.00
_cell.angle_gamma   90.00
#
_symmetry.space_group_name_H-M   'P 1'
#
loop_
_entity.id
_entity.type
_entity.pdbx_description
1 polymer ?
#
loop_
_entity_poly.entity_id
_entity_poly.type
_entity_poly.pdbx_seq_one_letter_code
_entity_poly.pdbx_strand_id
1 'polypeptide(L)'
;GDAGCPAAARCTDTVSNPVTVPQLTLTKTASPTPFVVGQPAAYTLTLQNTGSSATTAVATITDTIPTGLTIGTLPAGCTAAGQTVTCTVPAGLAVGGSTSFVIPVTPTLAAGTSVTNTASVSGGGDPTCPATARCTPSVTTTINAPQLTLLKTASASPFVVGQAASYTLNLSNTGTAATTAVSTITDTIPTGLTIGTLPAGCSAAGQTVTCTVAAGLAIGASTS
;
A
#
# COMPACT_ATOMS: atom_id res chain seq x y z
N GLY A 1 -57.54 30.91 40.76
CA GLY A 1 -56.83 29.94 39.88
C GLY A 1 -57.84 29.20 39.01
N ASP A 2 -57.50 28.83 37.81
CA ASP A 2 -58.32 28.01 36.91
C ASP A 2 -58.30 26.55 37.42
N ALA A 3 -59.43 26.05 37.88
CA ALA A 3 -59.53 24.69 38.45
C ALA A 3 -59.32 23.57 37.39
N GLY A 4 -59.32 23.92 36.08
CA GLY A 4 -59.08 22.98 35.01
C GLY A 4 -57.61 22.86 34.59
N CYS A 5 -56.73 23.73 35.09
CA CYS A 5 -55.28 23.62 34.92
C CYS A 5 -54.70 22.78 36.11
N PRO A 6 -53.72 21.90 35.81
CA PRO A 6 -53.00 21.66 34.52
C PRO A 6 -53.62 20.60 33.60
N ALA A 7 -54.81 20.07 33.89
CA ALA A 7 -55.38 18.94 33.16
C ALA A 7 -56.00 19.32 31.81
N ALA A 8 -56.36 20.60 31.58
CA ALA A 8 -56.95 21.06 30.31
C ALA A 8 -55.86 21.33 29.25
N ALA A 9 -56.08 20.95 27.98
CA ALA A 9 -55.13 21.15 26.89
C ALA A 9 -54.66 22.62 26.73
N ARG A 10 -55.49 23.62 27.12
CA ARG A 10 -55.11 25.03 27.11
C ARG A 10 -54.07 25.43 28.19
N CYS A 11 -53.80 24.53 29.13
CA CYS A 11 -52.87 24.78 30.24
C CYS A 11 -51.55 24.00 30.10
N THR A 12 -51.42 23.18 29.04
CA THR A 12 -50.22 22.45 28.69
C THR A 12 -49.69 22.92 27.34
N ASP A 13 -48.46 23.35 27.32
CA ASP A 13 -47.77 23.69 26.12
C ASP A 13 -46.52 22.81 26.01
N THR A 14 -46.23 22.35 24.80
CA THR A 14 -45.04 21.52 24.55
C THR A 14 -44.22 22.14 23.44
N VAL A 15 -42.97 22.39 23.71
CA VAL A 15 -41.99 22.83 22.73
C VAL A 15 -41.09 21.66 22.41
N SER A 16 -40.94 21.35 21.14
CA SER A 16 -40.00 20.34 20.65
C SER A 16 -38.87 21.04 19.90
N ASN A 17 -37.67 20.93 20.42
CA ASN A 17 -36.44 21.42 19.76
C ASN A 17 -35.67 20.25 19.19
N PRO A 18 -35.44 20.19 17.87
CA PRO A 18 -34.60 19.18 17.26
C PRO A 18 -33.14 19.34 17.74
N VAL A 19 -32.52 18.25 18.16
CA VAL A 19 -31.09 18.23 18.48
C VAL A 19 -30.33 17.77 17.21
N THR A 20 -29.45 18.64 16.71
CA THR A 20 -28.60 18.33 15.57
C THR A 20 -27.23 17.94 16.04
N VAL A 21 -26.64 16.93 15.40
CA VAL A 21 -25.29 16.43 15.74
C VAL A 21 -24.48 16.20 14.45
N PRO A 22 -23.16 16.46 14.47
CA PRO A 22 -22.28 16.00 13.42
C PRO A 22 -22.21 14.47 13.48
N GLN A 23 -22.06 13.85 12.32
CA GLN A 23 -21.85 12.41 12.19
C GLN A 23 -20.74 12.16 11.16
N LEU A 24 -19.62 11.58 11.62
CA LEU A 24 -18.48 11.34 10.77
C LEU A 24 -18.55 9.94 10.15
N THR A 25 -18.26 9.87 8.86
CA THR A 25 -18.06 8.62 8.13
C THR A 25 -16.69 8.68 7.49
N LEU A 26 -15.82 7.74 7.84
CA LEU A 26 -14.50 7.58 7.26
C LEU A 26 -14.53 6.41 6.27
N THR A 27 -14.04 6.63 5.05
CA THR A 27 -13.81 5.56 4.07
C THR A 27 -12.32 5.44 3.78
N LYS A 28 -11.89 4.23 3.42
CA LYS A 28 -10.50 3.90 3.11
C LYS A 28 -10.45 3.04 1.86
N THR A 29 -9.60 3.42 0.92
CA THR A 29 -9.34 2.65 -0.30
C THR A 29 -7.85 2.51 -0.52
N ALA A 30 -7.44 1.53 -1.34
CA ALA A 30 -6.07 1.30 -1.75
C ALA A 30 -5.96 1.35 -3.28
N SER A 31 -4.88 1.92 -3.80
CA SER A 31 -4.61 1.99 -5.24
C SER A 31 -3.10 2.05 -5.52
N PRO A 32 -2.63 1.33 -6.57
CA PRO A 32 -3.33 0.29 -7.35
C PRO A 32 -3.64 -0.94 -6.49
N THR A 33 -4.46 -1.86 -6.97
CA THR A 33 -4.66 -3.18 -6.34
C THR A 33 -4.49 -4.26 -7.40
N PRO A 34 -3.65 -5.26 -7.17
CA PRO A 34 -2.77 -5.51 -6.01
C PRO A 34 -1.64 -4.49 -5.89
N PHE A 35 -1.04 -4.37 -4.72
CA PHE A 35 0.23 -3.67 -4.56
C PHE A 35 1.37 -4.53 -5.15
N VAL A 36 2.42 -3.87 -5.66
CA VAL A 36 3.61 -4.56 -6.19
C VAL A 36 4.84 -4.10 -5.42
N VAL A 37 5.65 -5.04 -4.94
CA VAL A 37 6.89 -4.74 -4.22
C VAL A 37 7.77 -3.78 -5.02
N GLY A 38 8.24 -2.72 -4.36
CA GLY A 38 9.07 -1.68 -4.94
C GLY A 38 8.35 -0.67 -5.83
N GLN A 39 7.01 -0.78 -6.02
CA GLN A 39 6.24 0.18 -6.80
C GLN A 39 5.43 1.13 -5.93
N PRO A 40 5.24 2.39 -6.37
CA PRO A 40 4.40 3.35 -5.67
C PRO A 40 2.95 2.86 -5.55
N ALA A 41 2.38 3.04 -4.38
CA ALA A 41 0.98 2.78 -4.07
C ALA A 41 0.47 3.81 -3.06
N ALA A 42 -0.82 3.82 -2.79
CA ALA A 42 -1.39 4.75 -1.81
C ALA A 42 -2.66 4.19 -1.15
N TYR A 43 -2.91 4.65 0.07
CA TYR A 43 -4.23 4.62 0.69
C TYR A 43 -4.89 6.00 0.57
N THR A 44 -6.18 6.03 0.25
CA THR A 44 -6.98 7.25 0.29
C THR A 44 -7.96 7.15 1.46
N LEU A 45 -7.90 8.14 2.35
CA LEU A 45 -8.76 8.33 3.50
C LEU A 45 -9.72 9.47 3.17
N THR A 46 -11.02 9.19 3.11
CA THR A 46 -12.04 10.24 2.87
C THR A 46 -12.96 10.33 4.07
N LEU A 47 -12.93 11.50 4.73
CA LEU A 47 -13.82 11.85 5.82
C LEU A 47 -15.01 12.63 5.28
N GLN A 48 -16.22 12.22 5.61
CA GLN A 48 -17.45 12.92 5.28
C GLN A 48 -18.27 13.19 6.54
N ASN A 49 -18.90 14.35 6.60
CA ASN A 49 -19.91 14.64 7.61
C ASN A 49 -21.29 14.27 7.07
N THR A 50 -21.84 13.16 7.54
CA THR A 50 -23.16 12.64 7.20
C THR A 50 -24.24 13.01 8.22
N GLY A 51 -23.90 13.87 9.18
CA GLY A 51 -24.77 14.31 10.26
C GLY A 51 -25.77 15.39 9.85
N SER A 52 -26.39 16.01 10.85
CA SER A 52 -27.39 17.07 10.70
C SER A 52 -26.86 18.46 11.09
N SER A 53 -25.61 18.57 11.55
CA SER A 53 -24.90 19.84 11.79
C SER A 53 -23.46 19.76 11.32
N ALA A 54 -22.83 20.93 11.12
CA ALA A 54 -21.40 21.00 10.85
C ALA A 54 -20.58 20.48 12.02
N THR A 55 -19.34 20.01 11.77
CA THR A 55 -18.43 19.58 12.84
C THR A 55 -18.13 20.74 13.79
N THR A 56 -18.17 20.46 15.09
CA THR A 56 -18.00 21.47 16.14
C THR A 56 -16.62 21.51 16.76
N ALA A 57 -15.78 20.50 16.43
CA ALA A 57 -14.41 20.37 16.92
C ALA A 57 -13.50 19.82 15.80
N VAL A 58 -12.20 19.83 16.03
CA VAL A 58 -11.23 19.16 15.15
C VAL A 58 -11.55 17.67 15.12
N ALA A 59 -11.57 17.09 13.91
CA ALA A 59 -11.59 15.65 13.72
C ALA A 59 -10.16 15.15 13.46
N THR A 60 -9.79 14.04 14.09
CA THR A 60 -8.47 13.41 13.96
C THR A 60 -8.62 12.03 13.35
N ILE A 61 -7.97 11.80 12.22
CA ILE A 61 -7.86 10.50 11.58
C ILE A 61 -6.52 9.90 11.97
N THR A 62 -6.53 8.67 12.46
CA THR A 62 -5.33 7.89 12.78
C THR A 62 -5.29 6.65 11.89
N ASP A 63 -4.19 6.45 11.19
CA ASP A 63 -3.95 5.33 10.28
C ASP A 63 -2.63 4.65 10.63
N THR A 64 -2.69 3.42 11.13
CA THR A 64 -1.50 2.64 11.44
C THR A 64 -1.12 1.82 10.21
N ILE A 65 -0.16 2.32 9.45
CA ILE A 65 0.34 1.69 8.23
C ILE A 65 0.99 0.35 8.59
N PRO A 66 0.61 -0.76 7.94
CA PRO A 66 1.19 -2.07 8.22
C PRO A 66 2.70 -2.10 8.03
N THR A 67 3.37 -2.93 8.84
CA THR A 67 4.80 -3.22 8.66
C THR A 67 5.07 -3.79 7.26
N GLY A 68 6.23 -3.46 6.69
CA GLY A 68 6.56 -3.82 5.31
C GLY A 68 6.07 -2.83 4.26
N LEU A 69 5.32 -1.80 4.64
CA LEU A 69 5.03 -0.65 3.79
C LEU A 69 5.87 0.56 4.25
N THR A 70 6.62 1.17 3.35
CA THR A 70 7.33 2.43 3.60
C THR A 70 6.41 3.60 3.32
N ILE A 71 6.28 4.54 4.25
CA ILE A 71 5.45 5.75 4.09
C ILE A 71 6.23 6.77 3.26
N GLY A 72 5.58 7.31 2.23
CA GLY A 72 6.12 8.39 1.39
C GLY A 72 5.84 9.79 1.97
N THR A 73 5.98 10.81 1.13
CA THR A 73 5.71 12.21 1.52
C THR A 73 4.22 12.40 1.79
N LEU A 74 3.88 12.81 3.01
CA LEU A 74 2.50 12.99 3.43
C LEU A 74 1.91 14.31 2.90
N PRO A 75 0.59 14.35 2.66
CA PRO A 75 -0.11 15.58 2.30
C PRO A 75 -0.18 16.56 3.48
N ALA A 76 -0.45 17.83 3.17
CA ALA A 76 -0.69 18.86 4.18
C ALA A 76 -1.81 18.44 5.15
N GLY A 77 -1.64 18.74 6.44
CA GLY A 77 -2.55 18.34 7.51
C GLY A 77 -2.31 16.94 8.07
N CYS A 78 -1.33 16.19 7.51
CA CYS A 78 -0.93 14.87 8.01
C CYS A 78 0.53 14.87 8.50
N THR A 79 0.77 14.08 9.55
CA THR A 79 2.11 13.81 10.12
C THR A 79 2.27 12.33 10.39
N ALA A 80 3.51 11.84 10.48
CA ALA A 80 3.79 10.45 10.84
C ALA A 80 4.71 10.37 12.06
N ALA A 81 4.42 9.42 12.94
CA ALA A 81 5.30 8.99 14.03
C ALA A 81 5.48 7.47 13.90
N GLY A 82 6.63 7.04 13.39
CA GLY A 82 6.83 5.64 12.98
C GLY A 82 5.84 5.25 11.89
N GLN A 83 5.12 4.15 12.09
CA GLN A 83 4.08 3.67 11.14
C GLN A 83 2.69 4.29 11.39
N THR A 84 2.53 5.18 12.35
CA THR A 84 1.25 5.83 12.64
C THR A 84 1.18 7.18 11.93
N VAL A 85 0.25 7.32 10.99
CA VAL A 85 -0.09 8.57 10.31
C VAL A 85 -1.28 9.20 11.02
N THR A 86 -1.18 10.49 11.31
CA THR A 86 -2.25 11.30 11.91
C THR A 86 -2.58 12.46 10.99
N CYS A 87 -3.85 12.56 10.57
CA CYS A 87 -4.36 13.67 9.77
C CYS A 87 -5.45 14.42 10.54
N THR A 88 -5.45 15.76 10.46
CA THR A 88 -6.41 16.61 11.16
C THR A 88 -7.31 17.35 10.18
N VAL A 89 -8.60 17.40 10.52
CA VAL A 89 -9.62 18.17 9.79
C VAL A 89 -10.18 19.24 10.76
N PRO A 90 -10.05 20.53 10.46
CA PRO A 90 -10.57 21.59 11.30
C PRO A 90 -12.07 21.47 11.54
N ALA A 91 -12.57 22.09 12.62
CA ALA A 91 -14.00 22.28 12.83
C ALA A 91 -14.65 23.04 11.67
N GLY A 92 -15.96 22.85 11.49
CA GLY A 92 -16.72 23.53 10.45
C GLY A 92 -16.93 22.71 9.17
N LEU A 93 -16.58 21.41 9.14
CA LEU A 93 -16.95 20.56 7.99
C LEU A 93 -18.48 20.51 7.89
N ALA A 94 -19.00 21.09 6.82
CA ALA A 94 -20.45 21.24 6.59
C ALA A 94 -21.15 19.88 6.45
N VAL A 95 -22.46 19.85 6.66
CA VAL A 95 -23.30 18.67 6.35
C VAL A 95 -23.15 18.29 4.88
N GLY A 96 -22.87 17.01 4.63
CA GLY A 96 -22.55 16.49 3.29
C GLY A 96 -21.13 16.81 2.79
N GLY A 97 -20.40 17.71 3.48
CA GLY A 97 -19.02 18.06 3.13
C GLY A 97 -18.06 16.89 3.36
N SER A 98 -16.99 16.84 2.56
CA SER A 98 -15.96 15.82 2.65
C SER A 98 -14.55 16.38 2.43
N THR A 99 -13.55 15.68 2.95
CA THR A 99 -12.14 15.94 2.71
C THR A 99 -11.39 14.61 2.58
N SER A 100 -10.33 14.59 1.77
CA SER A 100 -9.58 13.37 1.49
C SER A 100 -8.08 13.60 1.66
N PHE A 101 -7.40 12.55 2.16
CA PHE A 101 -5.93 12.48 2.29
C PHE A 101 -5.43 11.26 1.55
N VAL A 102 -4.46 11.46 0.67
CA VAL A 102 -3.76 10.38 -0.02
C VAL A 102 -2.47 10.11 0.75
N ILE A 103 -2.32 8.91 1.26
CA ILE A 103 -1.16 8.47 2.03
C ILE A 103 -0.31 7.57 1.13
N PRO A 104 0.80 8.09 0.55
CA PRO A 104 1.67 7.32 -0.32
C PRO A 104 2.40 6.25 0.48
N VAL A 105 2.49 5.06 -0.10
CA VAL A 105 3.23 3.93 0.47
C VAL A 105 3.99 3.17 -0.61
N THR A 106 5.06 2.48 -0.23
CA THR A 106 5.79 1.56 -1.12
C THR A 106 5.92 0.21 -0.42
N PRO A 107 5.37 -0.86 -0.98
CA PRO A 107 5.51 -2.20 -0.41
C PRO A 107 6.94 -2.71 -0.54
N THR A 108 7.42 -3.39 0.50
CA THR A 108 8.68 -4.13 0.52
C THR A 108 8.41 -5.63 0.63
N LEU A 109 9.42 -6.46 0.48
CA LEU A 109 9.29 -7.92 0.68
C LEU A 109 8.82 -8.29 2.09
N ALA A 110 9.07 -7.43 3.08
CA ALA A 110 8.64 -7.64 4.46
C ALA A 110 7.10 -7.53 4.64
N ALA A 111 6.36 -7.00 3.65
CA ALA A 111 4.89 -6.97 3.66
C ALA A 111 4.24 -8.36 3.49
N GLY A 112 5.02 -9.37 3.08
CA GLY A 112 4.50 -10.72 2.80
C GLY A 112 3.62 -10.74 1.55
N THR A 113 2.54 -11.51 1.56
CA THR A 113 1.62 -11.70 0.42
C THR A 113 0.35 -10.86 0.50
N SER A 114 0.06 -10.27 1.64
CA SER A 114 -1.09 -9.38 1.84
C SER A 114 -0.91 -8.52 3.08
N VAL A 115 -1.54 -7.35 3.10
CA VAL A 115 -1.61 -6.45 4.25
C VAL A 115 -3.05 -6.01 4.46
N THR A 116 -3.45 -5.89 5.74
CA THR A 116 -4.71 -5.26 6.14
C THR A 116 -4.39 -3.97 6.86
N ASN A 117 -4.92 -2.87 6.35
CA ASN A 117 -4.72 -1.54 6.93
C ASN A 117 -6.03 -0.97 7.43
N THR A 118 -6.08 -0.58 8.71
CA THR A 118 -7.25 -0.02 9.39
C THR A 118 -6.95 1.41 9.81
N ALA A 119 -7.86 2.33 9.51
CA ALA A 119 -7.82 3.70 10.01
C ALA A 119 -8.98 3.93 10.97
N SER A 120 -8.88 4.97 11.78
CA SER A 120 -9.97 5.43 12.65
C SER A 120 -10.09 6.94 12.63
N VAL A 121 -11.29 7.47 12.88
CA VAL A 121 -11.52 8.89 13.11
C VAL A 121 -12.14 9.11 14.48
N SER A 122 -11.74 10.19 15.16
CA SER A 122 -12.29 10.65 16.43
C SER A 122 -12.48 12.17 16.43
N GLY A 123 -13.24 12.70 17.36
CA GLY A 123 -13.49 14.15 17.48
C GLY A 123 -14.58 14.64 16.53
N GLY A 124 -14.42 15.85 15.98
CA GLY A 124 -15.39 16.47 15.08
C GLY A 124 -16.72 16.85 15.75
N GLY A 125 -16.91 16.54 17.04
CA GLY A 125 -18.19 16.65 17.74
C GLY A 125 -19.10 15.44 17.55
N ASP A 126 -18.63 14.36 16.95
CA ASP A 126 -19.35 13.08 16.85
C ASP A 126 -19.04 12.21 18.09
N PRO A 127 -20.01 12.03 19.03
CA PRO A 127 -19.76 11.29 20.26
C PRO A 127 -19.63 9.77 20.07
N THR A 128 -19.94 9.26 18.89
CA THR A 128 -19.93 7.82 18.61
C THR A 128 -18.69 7.34 17.88
N CYS A 129 -17.82 8.26 17.40
CA CYS A 129 -16.51 7.94 16.86
C CYS A 129 -15.43 7.94 17.97
N PRO A 130 -14.49 6.97 17.97
CA PRO A 130 -14.26 5.94 16.94
C PRO A 130 -15.01 4.61 17.14
N ALA A 131 -15.95 4.52 18.08
CA ALA A 131 -16.55 3.25 18.53
C ALA A 131 -17.43 2.55 17.47
N THR A 132 -17.84 3.24 16.40
CA THR A 132 -18.73 2.68 15.37
C THR A 132 -17.96 2.29 14.10
N ALA A 133 -18.45 1.28 13.39
CA ALA A 133 -17.82 0.76 12.17
C ALA A 133 -17.63 1.82 11.07
N ARG A 134 -18.53 2.84 10.98
CA ARG A 134 -18.38 3.93 10.02
C ARG A 134 -17.16 4.83 10.28
N CYS A 135 -16.60 4.75 11.50
CA CYS A 135 -15.43 5.53 11.92
C CYS A 135 -14.12 4.73 11.85
N THR A 136 -14.19 3.43 11.55
CA THR A 136 -13.03 2.51 11.60
C THR A 136 -12.95 1.62 10.35
N PRO A 137 -12.79 2.21 9.14
CA PRO A 137 -12.69 1.43 7.91
C PRO A 137 -11.37 0.65 7.84
N SER A 138 -11.43 -0.52 7.19
CA SER A 138 -10.31 -1.39 6.92
C SER A 138 -10.26 -1.78 5.44
N VAL A 139 -9.06 -1.94 4.89
CA VAL A 139 -8.85 -2.46 3.55
C VAL A 139 -7.73 -3.51 3.56
N THR A 140 -7.99 -4.64 2.91
CA THR A 140 -7.00 -5.69 2.68
C THR A 140 -6.52 -5.64 1.23
N THR A 141 -5.21 -5.66 1.03
CA THR A 141 -4.58 -5.59 -0.28
C THR A 141 -3.59 -6.73 -0.44
N THR A 142 -3.66 -7.45 -1.56
CA THR A 142 -2.67 -8.44 -1.95
C THR A 142 -1.36 -7.76 -2.33
N ILE A 143 -0.23 -8.36 -1.98
CA ILE A 143 1.13 -7.91 -2.34
C ILE A 143 1.70 -8.89 -3.35
N ASN A 144 2.00 -8.40 -4.54
CA ASN A 144 2.67 -9.16 -5.60
C ASN A 144 4.17 -8.80 -5.63
N ALA A 145 5.01 -9.80 -5.90
CA ALA A 145 6.46 -9.63 -6.00
C ALA A 145 7.04 -10.45 -7.14
N PRO A 146 8.08 -9.97 -7.84
CA PRO A 146 8.90 -10.82 -8.70
C PRO A 146 9.70 -11.82 -7.86
N GLN A 147 9.90 -13.01 -8.39
CA GLN A 147 10.76 -14.04 -7.82
C GLN A 147 11.58 -14.66 -8.92
N LEU A 148 12.90 -14.49 -8.86
CA LEU A 148 13.80 -14.98 -9.90
C LEU A 148 14.42 -16.31 -9.50
N THR A 149 14.47 -17.22 -10.48
CA THR A 149 15.14 -18.51 -10.38
C THR A 149 16.17 -18.61 -11.51
N LEU A 150 17.41 -18.91 -11.17
CA LEU A 150 18.50 -19.09 -12.15
C LEU A 150 18.84 -20.58 -12.27
N LEU A 151 18.83 -21.09 -13.51
CA LEU A 151 19.31 -22.43 -13.86
C LEU A 151 20.56 -22.30 -14.73
N LYS A 152 21.65 -22.94 -14.33
CA LYS A 152 22.89 -23.07 -15.13
C LYS A 152 23.01 -24.48 -15.66
N THR A 153 23.26 -24.64 -16.94
CA THR A 153 23.50 -25.92 -17.60
C THR A 153 24.79 -25.88 -18.43
N ALA A 154 25.45 -27.02 -18.59
CA ALA A 154 26.63 -27.17 -19.42
C ALA A 154 26.25 -27.90 -20.70
N SER A 155 26.89 -27.54 -21.83
CA SER A 155 26.67 -28.19 -23.15
C SER A 155 27.18 -29.63 -23.20
N ALA A 156 28.11 -29.99 -22.31
CA ALA A 156 28.67 -31.35 -22.17
C ALA A 156 29.13 -31.60 -20.72
N SER A 157 29.21 -32.84 -20.34
CA SER A 157 29.80 -33.29 -19.07
C SER A 157 30.38 -34.69 -19.27
N PRO A 158 31.73 -34.86 -19.16
CA PRO A 158 32.75 -33.87 -18.87
C PRO A 158 33.06 -32.96 -20.07
N PHE A 159 33.71 -31.81 -19.81
CA PHE A 159 34.34 -31.02 -20.86
C PHE A 159 35.63 -31.70 -21.32
N VAL A 160 35.93 -31.60 -22.66
CA VAL A 160 37.11 -32.17 -23.21
C VAL A 160 38.13 -31.05 -23.54
N VAL A 161 39.37 -31.22 -23.12
CA VAL A 161 40.45 -30.24 -23.38
C VAL A 161 40.59 -29.98 -24.89
N GLY A 162 40.64 -28.69 -25.28
CA GLY A 162 40.78 -28.29 -26.67
C GLY A 162 39.45 -28.30 -27.46
N GLN A 163 38.34 -28.71 -26.86
CA GLN A 163 37.02 -28.65 -27.49
C GLN A 163 36.21 -27.45 -26.93
N ALA A 164 35.46 -26.82 -27.85
CA ALA A 164 34.53 -25.74 -27.46
C ALA A 164 33.38 -26.31 -26.62
N ALA A 165 33.05 -25.61 -25.55
CA ALA A 165 31.94 -25.91 -24.67
C ALA A 165 31.24 -24.61 -24.23
N SER A 166 30.03 -24.70 -23.70
CA SER A 166 29.30 -23.54 -23.22
C SER A 166 28.53 -23.83 -21.92
N TYR A 167 28.32 -22.78 -21.14
CA TYR A 167 27.30 -22.73 -20.09
C TYR A 167 26.13 -21.91 -20.59
N THR A 168 24.91 -22.39 -20.32
CA THR A 168 23.68 -21.63 -20.52
C THR A 168 23.12 -21.23 -19.17
N LEU A 169 22.86 -19.94 -19.00
CA LEU A 169 22.24 -19.35 -17.81
C LEU A 169 20.80 -18.98 -18.14
N ASN A 170 19.83 -19.71 -17.61
CA ASN A 170 18.40 -19.44 -17.83
C ASN A 170 17.83 -18.79 -16.59
N LEU A 171 17.38 -17.52 -16.71
CA LEU A 171 16.72 -16.76 -15.67
C LEU A 171 15.22 -16.80 -15.91
N SER A 172 14.45 -17.26 -14.90
CA SER A 172 12.99 -17.35 -14.95
C SER A 172 12.39 -16.50 -13.85
N ASN A 173 11.26 -15.85 -14.12
CA ASN A 173 10.44 -15.19 -13.09
C ASN A 173 9.29 -16.11 -12.67
N THR A 174 9.40 -16.71 -11.49
CA THR A 174 8.40 -17.60 -10.87
C THR A 174 7.51 -16.86 -9.87
N GLY A 175 7.64 -15.52 -9.79
CA GLY A 175 6.89 -14.68 -8.86
C GLY A 175 5.46 -14.38 -9.29
N THR A 176 4.84 -13.42 -8.59
CA THR A 176 3.46 -12.95 -8.81
C THR A 176 3.38 -11.57 -9.45
N ALA A 177 4.54 -10.97 -9.77
CA ALA A 177 4.65 -9.72 -10.53
C ALA A 177 5.80 -9.82 -11.55
N ALA A 178 5.77 -9.00 -12.61
CA ALA A 178 6.91 -8.79 -13.49
C ALA A 178 8.07 -8.11 -12.73
N THR A 179 9.32 -8.31 -13.21
CA THR A 179 10.47 -7.62 -12.60
C THR A 179 10.35 -6.11 -12.78
N THR A 180 10.61 -5.37 -11.71
CA THR A 180 10.46 -3.90 -11.66
C THR A 180 11.79 -3.16 -11.84
N ALA A 181 12.91 -3.89 -11.81
CA ALA A 181 14.26 -3.37 -11.98
C ALA A 181 15.10 -4.29 -12.86
N VAL A 182 16.23 -3.77 -13.34
CA VAL A 182 17.26 -4.56 -14.03
C VAL A 182 17.77 -5.66 -13.10
N SER A 183 17.88 -6.88 -13.62
CA SER A 183 18.45 -8.02 -12.91
C SER A 183 19.87 -8.28 -13.42
N THR A 184 20.79 -8.58 -12.50
CA THR A 184 22.18 -8.90 -12.81
C THR A 184 22.45 -10.37 -12.48
N ILE A 185 22.96 -11.11 -13.47
CA ILE A 185 23.45 -12.47 -13.30
C ILE A 185 24.97 -12.40 -13.23
N THR A 186 25.57 -13.03 -12.22
CA THR A 186 27.03 -13.15 -12.07
C THR A 186 27.39 -14.62 -12.09
N ASP A 187 28.35 -14.99 -12.95
CA ASP A 187 28.87 -16.35 -13.07
C ASP A 187 30.40 -16.34 -13.00
N THR A 188 30.92 -17.08 -12.04
CA THR A 188 32.37 -17.28 -11.92
C THR A 188 32.78 -18.55 -12.68
N ILE A 189 33.46 -18.36 -13.79
CA ILE A 189 33.97 -19.44 -14.63
C ILE A 189 35.19 -20.07 -13.94
N PRO A 190 35.24 -21.39 -13.79
CA PRO A 190 36.37 -22.07 -13.17
C PRO A 190 37.71 -21.78 -13.85
N THR A 191 38.77 -21.71 -13.06
CA THR A 191 40.14 -21.62 -13.58
C THR A 191 40.45 -22.81 -14.48
N GLY A 192 41.20 -22.56 -15.56
CA GLY A 192 41.49 -23.58 -16.59
C GLY A 192 40.51 -23.56 -17.78
N LEU A 193 39.43 -22.78 -17.71
CA LEU A 193 38.57 -22.50 -18.84
C LEU A 193 38.84 -21.09 -19.39
N THR A 194 38.92 -20.94 -20.69
CA THR A 194 39.07 -19.65 -21.39
C THR A 194 37.68 -19.16 -21.77
N ILE A 195 37.34 -17.92 -21.36
CA ILE A 195 36.09 -17.29 -21.77
C ILE A 195 36.19 -16.82 -23.22
N GLY A 196 35.28 -17.31 -24.05
CA GLY A 196 35.17 -16.92 -25.46
C GLY A 196 34.27 -15.69 -25.63
N THR A 197 33.70 -15.56 -26.87
CA THR A 197 32.77 -14.47 -27.16
C THR A 197 31.50 -14.57 -26.34
N LEU A 198 31.14 -13.48 -25.66
CA LEU A 198 29.93 -13.38 -24.84
C LEU A 198 28.77 -12.82 -25.68
N PRO A 199 27.52 -13.20 -25.35
CA PRO A 199 26.35 -12.60 -25.95
C PRO A 199 26.18 -11.12 -25.56
N ALA A 200 25.34 -10.41 -26.33
CA ALA A 200 24.99 -9.02 -25.99
C ALA A 200 24.38 -8.91 -24.56
N GLY A 201 24.73 -7.84 -23.83
CA GLY A 201 24.33 -7.65 -22.46
C GLY A 201 25.20 -8.35 -21.43
N CYS A 202 26.22 -9.11 -21.85
CA CYS A 202 27.20 -9.75 -20.97
C CYS A 202 28.59 -9.15 -21.15
N SER A 203 29.36 -9.12 -20.07
CA SER A 203 30.77 -8.72 -20.05
C SER A 203 31.57 -9.63 -19.12
N ALA A 204 32.90 -9.68 -19.30
CA ALA A 204 33.79 -10.45 -18.43
C ALA A 204 34.89 -9.57 -17.85
N ALA A 205 35.18 -9.79 -16.56
CA ALA A 205 36.33 -9.24 -15.85
C ALA A 205 37.08 -10.40 -15.17
N GLY A 206 38.23 -10.77 -15.69
CA GLY A 206 38.91 -12.02 -15.33
C GLY A 206 38.02 -13.23 -15.61
N GLN A 207 37.81 -14.09 -14.62
CA GLN A 207 36.93 -15.26 -14.72
C GLN A 207 35.48 -14.99 -14.33
N THR A 208 35.09 -13.74 -14.06
CA THR A 208 33.73 -13.37 -13.69
C THR A 208 32.99 -12.82 -14.91
N VAL A 209 31.93 -13.50 -15.32
CA VAL A 209 30.97 -13.05 -16.33
C VAL A 209 29.80 -12.37 -15.64
N THR A 210 29.41 -11.21 -16.13
CA THR A 210 28.24 -10.45 -15.65
C THR A 210 27.30 -10.20 -16.82
N CYS A 211 26.04 -10.61 -16.67
CA CYS A 211 24.99 -10.39 -17.66
C CYS A 211 23.85 -9.57 -17.04
N THR A 212 23.23 -8.69 -17.83
CA THR A 212 22.10 -7.87 -17.40
C THR A 212 20.84 -8.28 -18.14
N VAL A 213 19.73 -8.38 -17.40
CA VAL A 213 18.37 -8.59 -17.92
C VAL A 213 17.53 -7.37 -17.58
N ALA A 214 16.93 -6.75 -18.59
CA ALA A 214 16.11 -5.56 -18.40
C ALA A 214 14.91 -5.84 -17.46
N ALA A 215 14.38 -4.78 -16.84
CA ALA A 215 13.12 -4.83 -16.13
C ALA A 215 11.98 -5.27 -17.08
N GLY A 216 10.89 -5.81 -16.51
CA GLY A 216 9.72 -6.23 -17.29
C GLY A 216 9.70 -7.72 -17.64
N LEU A 217 10.60 -8.57 -17.07
CA LEU A 217 10.47 -10.02 -17.25
C LEU A 217 9.14 -10.47 -16.65
N ALA A 218 8.21 -10.90 -17.51
CA ALA A 218 6.84 -11.23 -17.11
C ALA A 218 6.79 -12.48 -16.22
N ILE A 219 5.67 -12.66 -15.52
CA ILE A 219 5.38 -13.86 -14.71
C ILE A 219 5.44 -15.08 -15.63
N GLY A 220 6.17 -16.12 -15.21
CA GLY A 220 6.37 -17.37 -15.96
C GLY A 220 7.31 -17.24 -17.16
N ALA A 221 7.78 -16.04 -17.50
CA ALA A 221 8.74 -15.85 -18.59
C ALA A 221 10.16 -16.22 -18.15
N SER A 222 10.99 -16.56 -19.16
CA SER A 222 12.41 -16.83 -18.98
C SER A 222 13.24 -16.21 -20.11
N THR A 223 14.53 -16.02 -19.85
CA THR A 223 15.54 -15.56 -20.79
C THR A 223 16.86 -16.28 -20.54
N SER A 224 17.65 -16.48 -21.58
CA SER A 224 18.94 -17.15 -21.50
C SER A 224 19.99 -16.44 -22.35
#